data_4bedc03a84e4e721382b9f7c8f2b3518
#
_entry.id   4bedc03a84e4e721382b9f7c8f2b3518
#
_cell.length_a   1.000
_cell.length_b   1.000
_cell.length_c   1.000
_cell.angle_alpha   90.00
_cell.angle_beta   90.00
_cell.angle_gamma   90.00
#
_symmetry.space_group_name_H-M   'P 1'
#
loop_
_entity.id
_entity.type
_entity.pdbx_description
1 polymer ?
#
loop_
_entity_poly.entity_id
_entity_poly.type
_entity_poly.pdbx_seq_one_letter_code
_entity_poly.pdbx_strand_id
1 'polypeptide(L)'
;MKYYWLITKVHLDSLKDEVGTNGGRLVCSDKNLPNPARFSMYDDDDNCYYEGMFYGNYDGFEPLDDFGMPNAGCTYIKLNGEMV
;
A
#
# COMPACT_ATOMS: atom_id res chain seq x y z
N MET A 1 -12.30 10.73 5.28
CA MET A 1 -12.29 9.49 4.47
C MET A 1 -11.79 8.35 5.33
N LYS A 2 -12.41 7.19 5.18
CA LYS A 2 -11.99 5.97 5.87
C LYS A 2 -11.34 5.06 4.87
N TYR A 3 -10.09 4.71 5.09
CA TYR A 3 -9.37 3.79 4.26
C TYR A 3 -8.49 2.89 5.12
N TYR A 4 -8.09 1.75 4.56
CA TYR A 4 -7.19 0.81 5.22
C TYR A 4 -6.32 0.14 4.17
N TRP A 5 -5.03 0.05 4.43
CA TRP A 5 -4.11 -0.67 3.57
C TRP A 5 -3.30 -1.69 4.37
N LEU A 6 -2.89 -2.75 3.68
CA LEU A 6 -2.15 -3.86 4.26
C LEU A 6 -1.08 -4.32 3.29
N ILE A 7 0.16 -4.43 3.75
CA ILE A 7 1.26 -5.00 2.97
C ILE A 7 1.15 -6.52 3.00
N THR A 8 0.98 -7.14 1.84
CA THR A 8 0.83 -8.59 1.71
C THR A 8 2.08 -9.27 1.16
N LYS A 9 2.95 -8.54 0.46
CA LYS A 9 4.17 -9.08 -0.12
C LYS A 9 5.26 -8.02 -0.17
N VAL A 10 6.47 -8.43 0.16
CA VAL A 10 7.67 -7.59 0.09
C VAL A 10 8.66 -8.29 -0.82
N HIS A 11 9.18 -7.57 -1.82
CA HIS A 11 10.09 -8.12 -2.82
C HIS A 11 11.57 -8.00 -2.46
N LEU A 12 11.91 -7.20 -1.45
CA LEU A 12 13.28 -7.06 -0.98
C LEU A 12 13.51 -7.96 0.23
N ASP A 13 14.55 -8.79 0.16
CA ASP A 13 14.89 -9.70 1.25
C ASP A 13 15.15 -8.98 2.57
N SER A 14 15.76 -7.81 2.50
CA SER A 14 16.06 -7.01 3.69
C SER A 14 14.83 -6.43 4.36
N LEU A 15 13.68 -6.44 3.69
CA LEU A 15 12.44 -5.83 4.18
C LEU A 15 11.32 -6.84 4.41
N LYS A 16 11.61 -8.13 4.37
CA LYS A 16 10.59 -9.18 4.49
C LYS A 16 9.80 -9.14 5.78
N ASP A 17 10.37 -8.60 6.84
CA ASP A 17 9.69 -8.46 8.12
C ASP A 17 8.54 -7.44 8.07
N GLU A 18 8.45 -6.68 6.99
CA GLU A 18 7.41 -5.67 6.84
C GLU A 18 6.09 -6.21 6.29
N VAL A 19 6.04 -7.49 5.91
CA VAL A 19 4.78 -8.15 5.55
C VAL A 19 3.83 -8.09 6.75
N GLY A 20 2.59 -7.68 6.49
CA GLY A 20 1.59 -7.49 7.54
C GLY A 20 1.50 -6.07 8.08
N THR A 21 2.44 -5.20 7.71
CA THR A 21 2.35 -3.78 8.05
C THR A 21 1.08 -3.20 7.46
N ASN A 22 0.36 -2.42 8.25
CA ASN A 22 -0.92 -1.87 7.85
C ASN A 22 -1.05 -0.43 8.34
N GLY A 23 -2.00 0.26 7.77
CA GLY A 23 -2.26 1.64 8.15
C GLY A 23 -3.59 2.11 7.61
N GLY A 24 -3.87 3.38 7.85
CA GLY A 24 -5.10 4.00 7.45
C GLY A 24 -5.94 4.40 8.65
N ARG A 25 -7.13 4.92 8.36
CA ARG A 25 -8.06 5.39 9.38
C ARG A 25 -9.25 4.46 9.47
N LEU A 26 -9.08 3.36 10.20
CA LEU A 26 -10.20 2.53 10.57
C LEU A 26 -10.83 3.08 11.83
N VAL A 27 -12.10 3.40 11.75
CA VAL A 27 -12.91 3.56 12.93
C VAL A 27 -13.58 2.22 13.16
N CYS A 28 -13.15 1.50 14.16
CA CYS A 28 -13.55 0.13 14.44
C CYS A 28 -12.89 -0.90 13.50
N SER A 29 -12.88 -2.13 13.94
CA SER A 29 -12.37 -3.30 13.25
C SER A 29 -13.25 -3.70 12.06
N ASP A 30 -13.71 -2.73 11.29
CA ASP A 30 -14.57 -2.99 10.15
C ASP A 30 -13.75 -3.48 8.97
N LYS A 31 -13.68 -4.80 8.84
CA LYS A 31 -12.98 -5.46 7.74
C LYS A 31 -13.79 -5.49 6.45
N ASN A 32 -14.97 -4.90 6.46
CA ASN A 32 -15.89 -4.90 5.33
C ASN A 32 -15.91 -3.56 4.60
N LEU A 33 -14.77 -2.87 4.53
CA LEU A 33 -14.66 -1.65 3.76
C LEU A 33 -14.86 -1.92 2.28
N PRO A 34 -15.54 -1.03 1.56
CA PRO A 34 -15.78 -1.19 0.13
C PRO A 34 -14.51 -0.97 -0.70
N ASN A 35 -14.63 -1.21 -2.00
CA ASN A 35 -13.60 -0.91 -3.00
C ASN A 35 -12.25 -1.58 -2.74
N PRO A 36 -12.20 -2.92 -2.61
CA PRO A 36 -10.91 -3.58 -2.51
C PRO A 36 -10.10 -3.37 -3.78
N ALA A 37 -8.83 -3.05 -3.62
CA ALA A 37 -7.91 -2.87 -4.73
C ALA A 37 -6.56 -3.46 -4.36
N ARG A 38 -5.83 -3.93 -5.37
CA ARG A 38 -4.43 -4.30 -5.19
C ARG A 38 -3.57 -3.08 -5.46
N PHE A 39 -2.56 -2.89 -4.65
CA PHE A 39 -1.57 -1.86 -4.94
C PHE A 39 -0.18 -2.46 -5.01
N SER A 40 0.70 -1.78 -5.73
CA SER A 40 2.13 -2.08 -5.77
C SER A 40 2.91 -0.77 -5.78
N MET A 41 4.02 -0.74 -5.07
CA MET A 41 4.84 0.46 -4.92
C MET A 41 6.25 0.22 -5.44
N TYR A 42 6.79 1.21 -6.15
CA TYR A 42 8.02 1.10 -6.93
C TYR A 42 8.96 2.27 -6.65
N ASP A 43 10.25 2.04 -6.92
CA ASP A 43 11.25 3.10 -6.93
C ASP A 43 11.37 3.73 -8.33
N ASP A 44 12.32 4.67 -8.49
CA ASP A 44 12.57 5.37 -9.76
C ASP A 44 13.05 4.44 -10.88
N ASP A 45 13.61 3.30 -10.53
CA ASP A 45 14.13 2.30 -11.47
C ASP A 45 13.12 1.22 -11.80
N ASP A 46 11.84 1.42 -11.44
CA ASP A 46 10.74 0.49 -11.67
C ASP A 46 10.88 -0.83 -10.90
N ASN A 47 11.63 -0.84 -9.81
CA ASN A 47 11.72 -2.00 -8.94
C ASN A 47 10.54 -2.01 -7.97
N CYS A 48 9.76 -3.08 -7.99
CA CYS A 48 8.65 -3.25 -7.07
C CYS A 48 9.17 -3.63 -5.68
N TYR A 49 8.81 -2.83 -4.68
CA TYR A 49 9.20 -3.11 -3.29
C TYR A 49 8.09 -3.78 -2.51
N TYR A 50 6.87 -3.31 -2.68
CA TYR A 50 5.73 -3.75 -1.88
C TYR A 50 4.51 -4.01 -2.75
N GLU A 51 3.74 -5.03 -2.35
CA GLU A 51 2.39 -5.24 -2.85
C GLU A 51 1.45 -5.37 -1.67
N GLY A 52 0.20 -4.99 -1.86
CA GLY A 52 -0.78 -5.09 -0.80
C GLY A 52 -2.20 -4.92 -1.28
N MET A 53 -3.08 -4.82 -0.29
CA MET A 53 -4.51 -4.60 -0.51
C MET A 53 -4.92 -3.28 0.11
N PHE A 54 -5.86 -2.62 -0.54
CA PHE A 54 -6.35 -1.30 -0.19
C PHE A 54 -7.88 -1.32 -0.18
N TYR A 55 -8.49 -0.71 0.82
CA TYR A 55 -9.93 -0.75 1.03
C TYR A 55 -10.45 0.63 1.41
N GLY A 56 -11.71 0.90 1.05
CA GLY A 56 -12.42 2.08 1.51
C GLY A 56 -12.40 3.23 0.53
N ASN A 57 -12.52 4.44 1.05
CA ASN A 57 -12.51 5.67 0.27
C ASN A 57 -11.11 6.27 0.28
N TYR A 58 -10.46 6.33 -0.86
CA TYR A 58 -9.07 6.74 -0.98
C TYR A 58 -8.83 7.48 -2.31
N ASP A 59 -7.78 8.29 -2.33
CA ASP A 59 -7.32 8.95 -3.55
C ASP A 59 -6.42 8.03 -4.39
N GLY A 60 -5.72 7.13 -3.75
CA GLY A 60 -4.83 6.17 -4.40
C GLY A 60 -3.38 6.26 -3.98
N PHE A 61 -2.99 7.34 -3.35
CA PHE A 61 -1.59 7.57 -2.95
C PHE A 61 -1.31 7.24 -1.49
N GLU A 62 -2.31 6.93 -0.71
CA GLU A 62 -2.17 6.81 0.74
C GLU A 62 -1.11 5.79 1.19
N PRO A 63 -1.03 4.56 0.63
CA PRO A 63 0.03 3.64 1.04
C PRO A 63 1.42 4.17 0.70
N LEU A 64 1.55 4.90 -0.40
CA LEU A 64 2.82 5.50 -0.80
C LEU A 64 3.22 6.63 0.16
N ASP A 65 2.31 7.55 0.43
CA ASP A 65 2.56 8.68 1.31
C ASP A 65 2.74 8.24 2.76
N ASP A 66 1.94 7.29 3.21
CA ASP A 66 1.97 6.84 4.60
C ASP A 66 3.17 5.94 4.90
N PHE A 67 3.60 5.15 3.94
CA PHE A 67 4.56 4.08 4.21
C PHE A 67 5.67 3.95 3.17
N GLY A 68 5.32 3.75 1.89
CA GLY A 68 6.32 3.38 0.87
C GLY A 68 7.40 4.43 0.68
N MET A 69 7.03 5.68 0.55
CA MET A 69 7.97 6.77 0.37
C MET A 69 8.81 7.04 1.62
N PRO A 70 8.22 7.26 2.81
CA PRO A 70 9.02 7.54 4.00
C PRO A 70 9.83 6.35 4.48
N ASN A 71 9.38 5.14 4.23
CA ASN A 71 10.04 3.93 4.75
C ASN A 71 11.13 3.38 3.82
N ALA A 72 10.90 3.38 2.51
CA ALA A 72 11.79 2.72 1.56
C ALA A 72 12.14 3.56 0.33
N GLY A 73 11.64 4.79 0.24
CA GLY A 73 11.94 5.67 -0.88
C GLY A 73 11.20 5.30 -2.16
N CYS A 74 10.06 4.64 -2.06
CA CYS A 74 9.20 4.40 -3.21
C CYS A 74 8.72 5.73 -3.79
N THR A 75 8.62 5.82 -5.11
CA THR A 75 8.32 7.08 -5.79
C THR A 75 6.99 7.06 -6.53
N TYR A 76 6.42 5.88 -6.78
CA TYR A 76 5.10 5.79 -7.39
C TYR A 76 4.37 4.50 -6.99
N ILE A 77 3.06 4.51 -7.20
CA ILE A 77 2.16 3.42 -6.82
C ILE A 77 1.24 3.09 -8.00
N LYS A 78 0.92 1.81 -8.14
CA LYS A 78 -0.09 1.34 -9.08
C LYS A 78 -1.28 0.76 -8.31
N LEU A 79 -2.48 1.00 -8.79
CA LEU A 79 -3.70 0.38 -8.28
C LEU A 79 -4.26 -0.54 -9.36
N ASN A 80 -4.47 -1.81 -9.02
CA ASN A 80 -4.96 -2.84 -9.96
C ASN A 80 -4.14 -2.88 -11.25
N GLY A 81 -2.84 -2.64 -11.14
CA GLY A 81 -1.93 -2.66 -12.28
C GLY A 81 -1.83 -1.35 -13.06
N GLU A 82 -2.57 -0.32 -12.66
CA GLU A 82 -2.56 0.97 -13.34
C GLU A 82 -1.94 2.05 -12.47
N MET A 83 -1.15 2.91 -13.09
CA MET A 83 -0.50 4.03 -12.41
C MET A 83 -1.54 5.04 -11.93
N VAL A 84 -1.39 5.46 -10.70
CA VAL A 84 -2.28 6.47 -10.09
C VAL A 84 -1.88 7.86 -10.52
#